data_3402c97db77687a72b81afcc1fab8f04
#
_entry.id   3402c97db77687a72b81afcc1fab8f04
#
_cell.length_a   1.000
_cell.length_b   1.000
_cell.length_c   1.000
_cell.angle_alpha   90.00
_cell.angle_beta   90.00
_cell.angle_gamma   90.00
#
_symmetry.space_group_name_H-M   'P 1'
#
loop_
_entity.id
_entity.type
_entity.pdbx_description
1 polymer ?
#
loop_
_entity_poly.entity_id
_entity_poly.type
_entity_poly.pdbx_seq_one_letter_code
_entity_poly.pdbx_strand_id
1 'polypeptide(L)'
;EDVIVFHDDLDIDFGKIKAKFGGSSAGHNGIESIDKFIGKEYSRVRIGIGKPKTKADVADHVLKDFDADEIQELEKITNKIMDSISILIDKKLDLFSSTVNNK
;
A
#
# COMPACT_ATOMS: atom_id res chain seq x y z
N GLU A 1 -17.73 -8.32 -5.42
CA GLU A 1 -17.02 -8.68 -4.19
C GLU A 1 -16.34 -7.47 -3.60
N ASP A 2 -16.53 -7.28 -2.29
CA ASP A 2 -15.98 -6.13 -1.59
C ASP A 2 -14.69 -6.49 -0.87
N VAL A 3 -13.68 -6.88 -1.66
CA VAL A 3 -12.36 -7.19 -1.13
C VAL A 3 -11.47 -5.97 -1.23
N ILE A 4 -10.78 -5.65 -0.14
CA ILE A 4 -9.80 -4.57 -0.07
C ILE A 4 -8.50 -5.18 0.45
N VAL A 5 -7.42 -5.04 -0.33
CA VAL A 5 -6.11 -5.58 0.03
C VAL A 5 -5.15 -4.43 0.28
N PHE A 6 -4.49 -4.45 1.43
CA PHE A 6 -3.43 -3.50 1.76
C PHE A 6 -2.09 -4.18 1.49
N HIS A 7 -1.20 -3.50 0.78
CA HIS A 7 0.11 -4.08 0.49
C HIS A 7 1.19 -3.00 0.37
N ASP A 8 2.42 -3.42 0.52
CA ASP A 8 3.59 -2.57 0.34
C ASP A 8 3.86 -2.29 -1.15
N ASP A 9 4.54 -1.18 -1.44
CA ASP A 9 4.90 -0.80 -2.80
C ASP A 9 6.23 -0.04 -2.83
N LEU A 10 7.19 -0.59 -3.54
CA LEU A 10 8.52 0.01 -3.70
C LEU A 10 8.51 1.26 -4.57
N ASP A 11 7.53 1.39 -5.46
CA ASP A 11 7.46 2.49 -6.42
C ASP A 11 6.83 3.75 -5.84
N ILE A 12 6.34 3.68 -4.62
CA ILE A 12 5.72 4.80 -3.92
C ILE A 12 6.63 5.22 -2.77
N ASP A 13 6.84 6.53 -2.61
CA ASP A 13 7.68 7.06 -1.54
C ASP A 13 7.18 6.61 -0.16
N PHE A 14 8.11 6.41 0.76
CA PHE A 14 7.78 5.95 2.10
C PHE A 14 6.73 6.86 2.74
N GLY A 15 5.69 6.25 3.26
CA GLY A 15 4.62 6.96 3.96
C GLY A 15 3.50 7.50 3.07
N LYS A 16 3.63 7.43 1.75
CA LYS A 16 2.55 7.81 0.83
C LYS A 16 1.65 6.61 0.55
N ILE A 17 0.38 6.90 0.28
CA ILE A 17 -0.65 5.88 0.10
C ILE A 17 -1.41 6.16 -1.19
N LYS A 18 -1.65 5.11 -1.98
CA LYS A 18 -2.52 5.19 -3.16
C LYS A 18 -3.50 4.03 -3.14
N ALA A 19 -4.77 4.34 -3.36
CA ALA A 19 -5.82 3.34 -3.50
C ALA A 19 -6.24 3.25 -4.95
N LYS A 20 -6.43 2.04 -5.44
CA LYS A 20 -6.79 1.78 -6.84
C LYS A 20 -7.60 0.50 -6.94
N PHE A 21 -8.53 0.44 -7.90
CA PHE A 21 -9.26 -0.77 -8.22
C PHE A 21 -8.54 -1.52 -9.35
N GLY A 22 -8.26 -2.79 -9.15
CA GLY A 22 -7.61 -3.62 -10.16
C GLY A 22 -6.14 -3.23 -10.40
N GLY A 23 -5.66 -3.52 -11.59
CA GLY A 23 -4.31 -3.17 -12.02
C GLY A 23 -3.30 -4.31 -11.94
N SER A 24 -2.05 -4.00 -12.26
CA SER A 24 -0.96 -4.96 -12.27
C SER A 24 -0.41 -5.21 -10.87
N SER A 25 0.11 -6.44 -10.65
CA SER A 25 0.84 -6.76 -9.43
C SER A 25 2.18 -6.04 -9.33
N ALA A 26 2.69 -5.53 -10.46
CA ALA A 26 4.01 -4.89 -10.56
C ALA A 26 5.13 -5.75 -9.95
N GLY A 27 5.02 -7.07 -10.08
CA GLY A 27 6.00 -8.01 -9.57
C GLY A 27 5.87 -8.34 -8.08
N HIS A 28 4.85 -7.81 -7.39
CA HIS A 28 4.61 -8.12 -5.98
C HIS A 28 4.09 -9.55 -5.84
N ASN A 29 4.89 -10.42 -5.24
CA ASN A 29 4.57 -11.86 -5.18
C ASN A 29 3.28 -12.16 -4.43
N GLY A 30 3.02 -11.44 -3.33
CA GLY A 30 1.78 -11.60 -2.56
C GLY A 30 0.55 -11.24 -3.39
N ILE A 31 0.63 -10.15 -4.14
CA ILE A 31 -0.47 -9.71 -5.01
C ILE A 31 -0.67 -10.69 -6.15
N GLU A 32 0.41 -11.20 -6.75
CA GLU A 32 0.30 -12.22 -7.79
C GLU A 32 -0.42 -13.48 -7.29
N SER A 33 -0.13 -13.89 -6.05
CA SER A 33 -0.79 -15.03 -5.43
C SER A 33 -2.28 -14.78 -5.25
N ILE A 34 -2.66 -13.60 -4.76
CA ILE A 34 -4.07 -13.22 -4.58
C ILE A 34 -4.78 -13.19 -5.93
N ASP A 35 -4.16 -12.60 -6.95
CA ASP A 35 -4.73 -12.49 -8.30
C ASP A 35 -5.05 -13.86 -8.91
N LYS A 36 -4.24 -14.87 -8.59
CA LYS A 36 -4.50 -16.23 -9.07
C LYS A 36 -5.77 -16.85 -8.48
N PHE A 37 -6.13 -16.46 -7.26
CA PHE A 37 -7.27 -17.06 -6.56
C PHE A 37 -8.58 -16.30 -6.79
N ILE A 38 -8.55 -14.97 -6.82
CA ILE A 38 -9.78 -14.17 -6.89
C ILE A 38 -9.85 -13.24 -8.10
N GLY A 39 -8.84 -13.27 -8.98
CA GLY A 39 -8.76 -12.35 -10.11
C GLY A 39 -8.22 -10.99 -9.66
N LYS A 40 -8.27 -10.01 -10.55
CA LYS A 40 -7.67 -8.68 -10.34
C LYS A 40 -8.69 -7.60 -9.97
N GLU A 41 -9.96 -7.92 -9.95
CA GLU A 41 -11.04 -6.95 -9.76
C GLU A 41 -11.36 -6.76 -8.28
N TYR A 42 -10.45 -6.12 -7.57
CA TYR A 42 -10.63 -5.75 -6.16
C TYR A 42 -9.88 -4.44 -5.88
N SER A 43 -10.25 -3.79 -4.77
CA SER A 43 -9.58 -2.54 -4.37
C SER A 43 -8.24 -2.84 -3.70
N ARG A 44 -7.24 -2.06 -4.05
CA ARG A 44 -5.88 -2.17 -3.48
C ARG A 44 -5.48 -0.86 -2.83
N VAL A 45 -4.97 -0.95 -1.62
CA VAL A 45 -4.37 0.19 -0.93
C VAL A 45 -2.86 -0.05 -0.89
N ARG A 46 -2.14 0.77 -1.63
CA ARG A 46 -0.69 0.64 -1.81
C ARG A 46 0.00 1.56 -0.81
N ILE A 47 0.83 0.98 0.04
CA ILE A 47 1.57 1.72 1.07
C ILE A 47 3.02 1.81 0.64
N GLY A 48 3.49 3.03 0.41
CA GLY A 48 4.85 3.26 -0.06
C GLY A 48 5.90 2.91 0.97
N ILE A 49 6.89 2.12 0.55
CA ILE A 49 8.08 1.81 1.36
C ILE A 49 9.36 2.37 0.73
N GLY A 50 9.23 2.98 -0.44
CA GLY A 50 10.35 3.56 -1.17
C GLY A 50 11.23 2.54 -1.85
N LYS A 51 12.06 3.00 -2.77
CA LYS A 51 13.00 2.14 -3.49
C LYS A 51 14.37 2.13 -2.84
N PRO A 52 15.04 0.97 -2.80
CA PRO A 52 16.47 0.93 -2.46
C PRO A 52 17.29 1.60 -3.59
N LYS A 53 18.54 1.96 -3.28
CA LYS A 53 19.41 2.66 -4.24
C LYS A 53 19.78 1.80 -5.45
N THR A 54 19.83 0.48 -5.30
CA THR A 54 20.18 -0.44 -6.36
C THR A 54 19.24 -1.64 -6.38
N LYS A 55 19.13 -2.30 -7.52
CA LYS A 55 18.33 -3.52 -7.64
C LYS A 55 18.83 -4.65 -6.75
N ALA A 56 20.13 -4.68 -6.47
CA ALA A 56 20.72 -5.70 -5.61
C ALA A 56 20.20 -5.61 -4.18
N ASP A 57 19.76 -4.43 -3.75
CA ASP A 57 19.30 -4.18 -2.39
C ASP A 57 17.81 -4.39 -2.21
N VAL A 58 17.04 -4.74 -3.25
CA VAL A 58 15.58 -4.85 -3.18
C VAL A 58 15.15 -5.88 -2.13
N ALA A 59 15.74 -7.08 -2.16
CA ALA A 59 15.37 -8.12 -1.19
C ALA A 59 15.69 -7.69 0.23
N ASP A 60 16.86 -7.11 0.46
CA ASP A 60 17.27 -6.63 1.78
C ASP A 60 16.37 -5.49 2.25
N HIS A 61 16.01 -4.58 1.35
CA HIS A 61 15.11 -3.46 1.66
C HIS A 61 13.72 -3.95 2.11
N VAL A 62 13.16 -4.91 1.40
CA VAL A 62 11.82 -5.44 1.71
C VAL A 62 11.84 -6.28 2.98
N LEU A 63 12.91 -7.02 3.23
CA LEU A 63 13.00 -7.95 4.36
C LEU A 63 13.59 -7.34 5.63
N LYS A 64 14.18 -6.15 5.55
CA LYS A 64 14.77 -5.52 6.74
C LYS A 64 13.70 -5.10 7.73
N ASP A 65 14.07 -5.06 9.01
CA ASP A 65 13.20 -4.50 10.03
C ASP A 65 13.15 -2.98 9.91
N PHE A 66 12.00 -2.41 10.23
CA PHE A 66 11.86 -0.95 10.28
C PHE A 66 12.57 -0.40 11.54
N ASP A 67 13.22 0.75 11.40
CA ASP A 67 13.77 1.46 12.56
C ASP A 67 12.66 2.17 13.36
N ALA A 68 13.04 2.77 14.50
CA ALA A 68 12.07 3.39 15.40
C ALA A 68 11.28 4.53 14.73
N ASP A 69 11.96 5.35 13.91
CA ASP A 69 11.31 6.46 13.21
C ASP A 69 10.32 5.96 12.15
N GLU A 70 10.70 4.91 11.44
CA GLU A 70 9.83 4.28 10.45
C GLU A 70 8.60 3.65 11.12
N ILE A 71 8.76 3.00 12.27
CA ILE A 71 7.64 2.43 13.03
C ILE A 71 6.67 3.53 13.46
N GLN A 72 7.17 4.66 13.96
CA GLN A 72 6.31 5.79 14.33
C GLN A 72 5.54 6.33 13.12
N GLU A 73 6.20 6.43 11.98
CA GLU A 73 5.55 6.88 10.74
C GLU A 73 4.46 5.91 10.29
N LEU A 74 4.71 4.60 10.38
CA LEU A 74 3.72 3.57 10.05
C LEU A 74 2.52 3.63 11.00
N GLU A 75 2.71 3.92 12.28
CA GLU A 75 1.61 4.13 13.22
C GLU A 75 0.74 5.31 12.82
N LYS A 76 1.37 6.43 12.41
CA LYS A 76 0.63 7.59 11.92
C LYS A 76 -0.18 7.26 10.66
N ILE A 77 0.42 6.51 9.73
CA ILE A 77 -0.25 6.06 8.50
C ILE A 77 -1.46 5.20 8.84
N THR A 78 -1.30 4.24 9.75
CA THR A 78 -2.38 3.37 10.18
C THR A 78 -3.54 4.18 10.76
N ASN A 79 -3.24 5.15 11.61
CA ASN A 79 -4.26 6.01 12.20
C ASN A 79 -4.99 6.84 11.13
N LYS A 80 -4.26 7.39 10.16
CA LYS A 80 -4.86 8.13 9.04
C LYS A 80 -5.79 7.24 8.21
N ILE A 81 -5.40 6.01 7.94
CA ILE A 81 -6.22 5.05 7.21
C ILE A 81 -7.50 4.77 8.00
N MET A 82 -7.39 4.50 9.28
CA MET A 82 -8.55 4.21 10.12
C MET A 82 -9.52 5.39 10.20
N ASP A 83 -8.99 6.62 10.29
CA ASP A 83 -9.82 7.83 10.31
C ASP A 83 -10.59 8.02 9.00
N SER A 84 -10.08 7.49 7.89
CA SER A 84 -10.66 7.67 6.57
C SER A 84 -11.29 6.39 5.99
N ILE A 85 -11.44 5.36 6.82
CA ILE A 85 -11.87 4.03 6.35
C ILE A 85 -13.25 4.06 5.69
N SER A 86 -14.16 4.92 6.14
CA SER A 86 -15.48 5.03 5.53
C SER A 86 -15.42 5.49 4.08
N ILE A 87 -14.47 6.36 3.74
CA ILE A 87 -14.26 6.82 2.36
C ILE A 87 -13.82 5.64 1.49
N LEU A 88 -12.95 4.80 2.04
CA LEU A 88 -12.45 3.61 1.35
C LEU A 88 -13.59 2.59 1.13
N ILE A 89 -14.40 2.36 2.15
CA ILE A 89 -15.56 1.45 2.08
C ILE A 89 -16.56 1.94 1.03
N ASP A 90 -16.74 3.24 0.90
CA ASP A 90 -17.59 3.84 -0.12
C ASP A 90 -16.99 3.79 -1.53
N LYS A 91 -15.81 3.19 -1.67
CA LYS A 91 -15.08 3.03 -2.94
C LYS A 91 -14.68 4.35 -3.60
N LYS A 92 -14.54 5.40 -2.83
CA LYS A 92 -14.05 6.70 -3.30
C LYS A 92 -12.53 6.73 -3.21
N LEU A 93 -11.86 5.96 -4.06
CA LEU A 93 -10.43 5.65 -3.93
C LEU A 93 -9.54 6.88 -4.08
N ASP A 94 -9.82 7.75 -5.04
CA ASP A 94 -9.03 8.97 -5.25
C ASP A 94 -9.19 9.93 -4.06
N LEU A 95 -10.41 10.06 -3.54
CA LEU A 95 -10.67 10.88 -2.37
C LEU A 95 -9.96 10.30 -1.14
N PHE A 96 -9.99 8.99 -0.97
CA PHE A 96 -9.28 8.32 0.12
C PHE A 96 -7.77 8.63 0.06
N SER A 97 -7.15 8.41 -1.09
CA SER A 97 -5.71 8.66 -1.28
C SER A 97 -5.35 10.11 -0.97
N SER A 98 -6.11 11.04 -1.53
CA SER A 98 -5.91 12.47 -1.29
C SER A 98 -6.07 12.84 0.18
N THR A 99 -7.12 12.36 0.83
CA THR A 99 -7.41 12.66 2.24
C THR A 99 -6.32 12.13 3.15
N VAL A 100 -5.90 10.87 2.96
CA VAL A 100 -4.89 10.25 3.80
C VAL A 100 -3.53 10.92 3.62
N ASN A 101 -3.14 11.22 2.38
CA ASN A 101 -1.84 11.84 2.10
C ASN A 101 -1.74 13.29 2.59
N ASN A 102 -2.86 13.96 2.78
CA ASN A 102 -2.90 15.38 3.19
C ASN A 102 -3.19 15.59 4.68
N LYS A 103 -3.30 14.53 5.44
CA LYS A 103 -3.50 14.64 6.90
C LYS A 103 -2.22 14.92 7.66
#